data_f39f55f83b338f7d657c5549ed92acb1
#
_entry.id   f39f55f83b338f7d657c5549ed92acb1
#
_cell.length_a   1.000
_cell.length_b   1.000
_cell.length_c   1.000
_cell.angle_alpha   90.00
_cell.angle_beta   90.00
_cell.angle_gamma   90.00
#
_symmetry.space_group_name_H-M   'P 1'
#
loop_
_entity.id
_entity.type
_entity.pdbx_description
1 polymer ?
#
loop_
_entity_poly.entity_id
_entity_poly.type
_entity_poly.pdbx_seq_one_letter_code
_entity_poly.pdbx_strand_id
1 'polypeptide(L)'
;MKRKSFENAECPLARSLEAIGDTWSVLIVRQAFAGDRRFGEFEKSLGVAKNILTVRLRKLVALGILEQVPVEGSAHHEYALTEKGRGLNLVLMAIRQWGEGCGGDTPYVLVDKRDRKPVKPLAFHAHDGRELAAEDMELVPAEEFSRAARRK
;
A
#
# COMPACT_ATOMS: atom_id res chain seq x y z
N MET A 1 -29.07 0.23 -3.05
CA MET A 1 -28.46 1.50 -2.55
C MET A 1 -27.15 1.74 -3.28
N LYS A 2 -26.99 2.88 -3.95
CA LYS A 2 -25.74 3.18 -4.67
C LYS A 2 -24.64 3.49 -3.64
N ARG A 3 -23.52 2.74 -3.64
CA ARG A 3 -22.40 2.99 -2.72
C ARG A 3 -21.85 4.39 -2.98
N LYS A 4 -21.65 5.18 -1.91
CA LYS A 4 -21.04 6.50 -1.99
C LYS A 4 -19.59 6.33 -2.45
N SER A 5 -19.18 7.00 -3.53
CA SER A 5 -17.79 7.05 -3.98
C SER A 5 -17.03 8.13 -3.20
N PHE A 6 -15.80 7.82 -2.84
CA PHE A 6 -14.87 8.74 -2.19
C PHE A 6 -13.72 9.18 -3.11
N GLU A 7 -13.80 8.89 -4.40
CA GLU A 7 -12.76 9.22 -5.38
C GLU A 7 -12.35 10.70 -5.36
N ASN A 8 -13.32 11.59 -5.18
CA ASN A 8 -13.11 13.04 -5.11
C ASN A 8 -13.23 13.60 -3.68
N ALA A 9 -13.10 12.77 -2.65
CA ALA A 9 -13.14 13.26 -1.27
C ALA A 9 -11.93 14.16 -0.97
N GLU A 10 -12.12 15.21 -0.17
CA GLU A 10 -11.02 16.08 0.28
C GLU A 10 -10.02 15.31 1.14
N CYS A 11 -10.49 14.36 1.91
CA CYS A 11 -9.67 13.52 2.77
C CYS A 11 -8.78 12.54 1.95
N PRO A 12 -7.45 12.63 2.01
CA PRO A 12 -6.56 11.70 1.30
C PRO A 12 -6.75 10.24 1.72
N LEU A 13 -7.04 10.00 3.00
CA LEU A 13 -7.32 8.65 3.50
C LEU A 13 -8.56 8.05 2.85
N ALA A 14 -9.65 8.84 2.71
CA ALA A 14 -10.88 8.36 2.07
C ALA A 14 -10.64 8.00 0.59
N ARG A 15 -9.86 8.82 -0.15
CA ARG A 15 -9.46 8.51 -1.53
C ARG A 15 -8.62 7.23 -1.62
N SER A 16 -7.68 7.05 -0.69
CA SER A 16 -6.84 5.83 -0.64
C SER A 16 -7.66 4.58 -0.36
N LEU A 17 -8.63 4.66 0.55
CA LEU A 17 -9.53 3.55 0.86
C LEU A 17 -10.48 3.23 -0.31
N GLU A 18 -10.90 4.22 -1.12
CA GLU A 18 -11.64 3.94 -2.35
C GLU A 18 -10.80 3.14 -3.36
N ALA A 19 -9.51 3.48 -3.45
CA ALA A 19 -8.59 2.81 -4.37
C ALA A 19 -8.25 1.38 -3.92
N ILE A 20 -7.84 1.19 -2.68
CA ILE A 20 -7.26 -0.06 -2.18
C ILE A 20 -7.97 -0.65 -0.95
N GLY A 21 -9.08 -0.07 -0.49
CA GLY A 21 -9.73 -0.44 0.78
C GLY A 21 -10.44 -1.80 0.77
N ASP A 22 -10.30 -2.58 -0.27
CA ASP A 22 -10.77 -3.97 -0.29
C ASP A 22 -9.62 -4.95 -0.02
N THR A 23 -9.91 -6.02 0.66
CA THR A 23 -8.93 -7.03 1.08
C THR A 23 -8.10 -7.57 -0.07
N TRP A 24 -8.72 -7.87 -1.21
CA TRP A 24 -8.01 -8.48 -2.34
C TRP A 24 -7.05 -7.52 -3.03
N SER A 25 -7.40 -6.26 -3.18
CA SER A 25 -6.50 -5.25 -3.76
C SER A 25 -5.21 -5.14 -2.95
N VAL A 26 -5.31 -5.05 -1.62
CA VAL A 26 -4.15 -4.98 -0.72
C VAL A 26 -3.30 -6.26 -0.82
N LEU A 27 -3.92 -7.43 -0.81
CA LEU A 27 -3.21 -8.70 -0.88
C LEU A 27 -2.56 -8.94 -2.24
N ILE A 28 -3.18 -8.51 -3.35
CA ILE A 28 -2.56 -8.57 -4.69
C ILE A 28 -1.31 -7.69 -4.74
N VAL A 29 -1.37 -6.46 -4.23
CA VAL A 29 -0.19 -5.58 -4.17
C VAL A 29 0.91 -6.19 -3.33
N ARG A 30 0.59 -6.81 -2.19
CA ARG A 30 1.56 -7.55 -1.37
C ARG A 30 2.23 -8.67 -2.15
N GLN A 31 1.47 -9.46 -2.92
CA GLN A 31 2.03 -10.55 -3.73
C GLN A 31 2.89 -10.02 -4.88
N ALA A 32 2.52 -8.89 -5.49
CA ALA A 32 3.36 -8.25 -6.49
C ALA A 32 4.73 -7.83 -5.90
N PHE A 33 4.78 -7.36 -4.65
CA PHE A 33 6.05 -7.14 -3.93
C PHE A 33 6.80 -8.43 -3.63
N ALA A 34 6.11 -9.54 -3.43
CA ALA A 34 6.71 -10.86 -3.22
C ALA A 34 7.26 -11.48 -4.52
N GLY A 35 6.91 -10.90 -5.68
CA GLY A 35 7.44 -11.31 -6.97
C GLY A 35 6.44 -11.98 -7.91
N ASP A 36 5.16 -12.13 -7.51
CA ASP A 36 4.12 -12.61 -8.41
C ASP A 36 3.91 -11.62 -9.55
N ARG A 37 3.90 -12.13 -10.78
CA ARG A 37 3.75 -11.33 -11.99
C ARG A 37 2.67 -11.82 -12.92
N ARG A 38 2.36 -13.12 -12.88
CA ARG A 38 1.39 -13.75 -13.78
C ARG A 38 0.06 -13.99 -13.10
N PHE A 39 -1.01 -13.94 -13.86
CA PHE A 39 -2.36 -14.19 -13.35
C PHE A 39 -2.45 -15.48 -12.52
N GLY A 40 -1.89 -16.59 -13.05
CA GLY A 40 -1.89 -17.88 -12.37
C GLY A 40 -1.04 -17.93 -11.08
N GLU A 41 0.00 -17.08 -10.96
CA GLU A 41 0.80 -16.95 -9.74
C GLU A 41 -0.05 -16.30 -8.64
N PHE A 42 -0.69 -15.17 -8.95
CA PHE A 42 -1.62 -14.52 -8.01
C PHE A 42 -2.78 -15.42 -7.60
N GLU A 43 -3.37 -16.14 -8.56
CA GLU A 43 -4.45 -17.09 -8.28
C GLU A 43 -4.00 -18.15 -7.28
N LYS A 44 -2.84 -18.76 -7.52
CA LYS A 44 -2.27 -19.82 -6.67
C LYS A 44 -1.88 -19.30 -5.29
N SER A 45 -1.21 -18.14 -5.23
CA SER A 45 -0.71 -17.57 -3.97
C SER A 45 -1.84 -17.07 -3.07
N LEU A 46 -2.91 -16.56 -3.65
CA LEU A 46 -4.01 -15.96 -2.89
C LEU A 46 -5.19 -16.90 -2.67
N GLY A 47 -5.31 -17.98 -3.46
CA GLY A 47 -6.48 -18.86 -3.40
C GLY A 47 -7.80 -18.15 -3.73
N VAL A 48 -7.73 -17.06 -4.49
CA VAL A 48 -8.89 -16.22 -4.83
C VAL A 48 -9.57 -16.72 -6.12
N ALA A 49 -10.90 -16.59 -6.19
CA ALA A 49 -11.65 -16.93 -7.39
C ALA A 49 -11.23 -16.07 -8.60
N LYS A 50 -11.12 -16.68 -9.79
CA LYS A 50 -10.64 -16.04 -11.03
C LYS A 50 -11.39 -14.76 -11.39
N ASN A 51 -12.72 -14.76 -11.23
CA ASN A 51 -13.54 -13.59 -11.51
C ASN A 51 -13.21 -12.41 -10.60
N ILE A 52 -12.98 -12.65 -9.31
CA ILE A 52 -12.58 -11.63 -8.35
C ILE A 52 -11.20 -11.11 -8.70
N LEU A 53 -10.23 -12.00 -8.91
CA LEU A 53 -8.87 -11.63 -9.30
C LEU A 53 -8.84 -10.77 -10.57
N THR A 54 -9.59 -11.17 -11.60
CA THR A 54 -9.71 -10.43 -12.86
C THR A 54 -10.18 -8.99 -12.63
N VAL A 55 -11.24 -8.82 -11.85
CA VAL A 55 -11.82 -7.50 -11.56
C VAL A 55 -10.81 -6.63 -10.78
N ARG A 56 -10.12 -7.22 -9.80
CA ARG A 56 -9.16 -6.48 -8.96
C ARG A 56 -7.90 -6.09 -9.72
N LEU A 57 -7.33 -6.99 -10.50
CA LEU A 57 -6.17 -6.67 -11.35
C LEU A 57 -6.50 -5.56 -12.36
N ARG A 58 -7.66 -5.62 -13.03
CA ARG A 58 -8.11 -4.54 -13.93
C ARG A 58 -8.24 -3.21 -13.21
N LYS A 59 -8.83 -3.20 -11.99
CA LYS A 59 -8.95 -1.99 -11.17
C LYS A 59 -7.57 -1.42 -10.83
N LEU A 60 -6.65 -2.26 -10.38
CA LEU A 60 -5.29 -1.82 -10.01
C LEU A 60 -4.50 -1.28 -11.21
N VAL A 61 -4.69 -1.85 -12.39
CA VAL A 61 -4.12 -1.31 -13.65
C VAL A 61 -4.76 0.03 -14.01
N ALA A 62 -6.09 0.13 -13.96
CA ALA A 62 -6.80 1.40 -14.25
C ALA A 62 -6.39 2.53 -13.29
N LEU A 63 -6.08 2.22 -12.04
CA LEU A 63 -5.58 3.18 -11.04
C LEU A 63 -4.08 3.50 -11.19
N GLY A 64 -3.38 2.85 -12.12
CA GLY A 64 -1.94 3.01 -12.32
C GLY A 64 -1.10 2.49 -11.13
N ILE A 65 -1.62 1.54 -10.37
CA ILE A 65 -0.89 0.85 -9.29
C ILE A 65 -0.09 -0.32 -9.87
N LEU A 66 -0.70 -1.06 -10.78
CA LEU A 66 -0.05 -2.06 -11.61
C LEU A 66 -0.03 -1.61 -13.07
N GLU A 67 0.88 -2.16 -13.83
CA GLU A 67 0.91 -2.07 -15.29
C GLU A 67 1.01 -3.46 -15.90
N GLN A 68 0.52 -3.60 -17.14
CA GLN A 68 0.69 -4.80 -17.92
C GLN A 68 1.94 -4.66 -18.78
N VAL A 69 2.89 -5.56 -18.60
CA VAL A 69 4.13 -5.60 -19.37
C VAL A 69 4.07 -6.77 -20.34
N PRO A 70 4.27 -6.56 -21.64
CA PRO A 70 4.31 -7.64 -22.61
C PRO A 70 5.51 -8.56 -22.32
N VAL A 71 5.31 -9.86 -22.51
CA VAL A 71 6.38 -10.84 -22.41
C VAL A 71 6.90 -11.12 -23.81
N GLU A 72 8.20 -10.94 -24.03
CA GLU A 72 8.83 -11.15 -25.31
C GLU A 72 8.58 -12.59 -25.82
N GLY A 73 8.15 -12.72 -27.07
CA GLY A 73 7.86 -14.02 -27.69
C GLY A 73 6.56 -14.68 -27.20
N SER A 74 5.71 -14.00 -26.47
CA SER A 74 4.44 -14.51 -25.93
C SER A 74 3.29 -13.55 -26.18
N ALA A 75 2.06 -14.11 -26.36
CA ALA A 75 0.83 -13.33 -26.35
C ALA A 75 0.39 -12.94 -24.93
N HIS A 76 1.09 -13.37 -23.90
CA HIS A 76 0.75 -13.11 -22.50
C HIS A 76 1.39 -11.82 -22.00
N HIS A 77 0.76 -11.24 -20.98
CA HIS A 77 1.28 -10.09 -20.24
C HIS A 77 1.58 -10.49 -18.82
N GLU A 78 2.53 -9.79 -18.23
CA GLU A 78 2.83 -9.82 -16.80
C GLU A 78 2.36 -8.53 -16.14
N TYR A 79 2.04 -8.60 -14.86
CA TYR A 79 1.72 -7.43 -14.04
C TYR A 79 2.98 -6.98 -13.30
N ALA A 80 3.26 -5.69 -13.34
CA ALA A 80 4.36 -5.09 -12.61
C ALA A 80 3.87 -3.91 -11.77
N LEU A 81 4.52 -3.67 -10.63
CA LEU A 81 4.25 -2.46 -9.84
C LEU A 81 4.79 -1.25 -10.57
N THR A 82 3.96 -0.24 -10.74
CA THR A 82 4.39 1.10 -11.16
C THR A 82 5.14 1.80 -10.03
N GLU A 83 5.69 2.99 -10.26
CA GLU A 83 6.25 3.83 -9.20
C GLU A 83 5.19 4.15 -8.13
N LYS A 84 3.98 4.50 -8.55
CA LYS A 84 2.83 4.71 -7.65
C LYS A 84 2.52 3.45 -6.83
N GLY A 85 2.51 2.28 -7.47
CA GLY A 85 2.30 1.00 -6.79
C GLY A 85 3.40 0.68 -5.78
N ARG A 86 4.66 0.96 -6.11
CA ARG A 86 5.79 0.79 -5.18
C ARG A 86 5.68 1.67 -3.95
N GLY A 87 5.07 2.86 -4.06
CA GLY A 87 4.78 3.72 -2.92
C GLY A 87 3.89 3.09 -1.85
N LEU A 88 3.10 2.07 -2.21
CA LEU A 88 2.26 1.33 -1.25
C LEU A 88 3.06 0.44 -0.28
N ASN A 89 4.35 0.24 -0.49
CA ASN A 89 5.15 -0.58 0.43
C ASN A 89 5.08 -0.08 1.88
N LEU A 90 5.19 1.24 2.07
CA LEU A 90 5.10 1.84 3.40
C LEU A 90 3.73 1.59 4.06
N VAL A 91 2.65 1.71 3.28
CA VAL A 91 1.29 1.45 3.75
C VAL A 91 1.12 -0.01 4.16
N LEU A 92 1.60 -0.95 3.32
CA LEU A 92 1.56 -2.38 3.62
C LEU A 92 2.32 -2.74 4.89
N MET A 93 3.51 -2.15 5.07
CA MET A 93 4.33 -2.39 6.26
C MET A 93 3.70 -1.78 7.52
N ALA A 94 3.04 -0.62 7.42
CA ALA A 94 2.28 -0.04 8.52
C ALA A 94 1.09 -0.91 8.93
N ILE A 95 0.31 -1.41 7.96
CA ILE A 95 -0.80 -2.33 8.23
C ILE A 95 -0.27 -3.63 8.85
N ARG A 96 0.84 -4.17 8.34
CA ARG A 96 1.47 -5.36 8.91
C ARG A 96 1.89 -5.14 10.35
N GLN A 97 2.61 -4.05 10.64
CA GLN A 97 3.06 -3.71 12.00
C GLN A 97 1.88 -3.60 12.97
N TRP A 98 0.80 -2.94 12.55
CA TRP A 98 -0.42 -2.86 13.34
C TRP A 98 -1.03 -4.24 13.58
N GLY A 99 -1.10 -5.08 12.53
CA GLY A 99 -1.64 -6.44 12.60
C GLY A 99 -0.83 -7.35 13.54
N GLU A 100 0.49 -7.20 13.61
CA GLU A 100 1.34 -7.92 14.57
C GLU A 100 0.99 -7.59 16.03
N GLY A 101 0.55 -6.35 16.30
CA GLY A 101 0.05 -5.93 17.61
C GLY A 101 -1.35 -6.44 17.96
N CYS A 102 -2.14 -6.92 16.99
CA CYS A 102 -3.48 -7.46 17.20
C CYS A 102 -3.50 -8.89 17.76
N GLY A 103 -2.34 -9.49 17.95
CA GLY A 103 -2.18 -10.87 18.45
C GLY A 103 -2.03 -11.89 17.30
N GLY A 104 -1.57 -13.07 17.68
CA GLY A 104 -1.20 -14.15 16.76
C GLY A 104 0.30 -14.21 16.50
N ASP A 105 0.81 -15.43 16.35
CA ASP A 105 2.22 -15.65 16.03
C ASP A 105 2.47 -15.35 14.55
N THR A 106 3.53 -14.59 14.27
CA THR A 106 4.04 -14.44 12.92
C THR A 106 5.36 -15.20 12.78
N PRO A 107 5.46 -16.12 11.81
CA PRO A 107 6.70 -16.86 11.57
C PRO A 107 7.74 -16.05 10.79
N TYR A 108 7.43 -14.81 10.44
CA TYR A 108 8.27 -13.97 9.57
C TYR A 108 8.69 -12.69 10.27
N VAL A 109 9.97 -12.37 10.16
CA VAL A 109 10.56 -11.10 10.63
C VAL A 109 10.98 -10.28 9.42
N LEU A 110 10.65 -8.98 9.42
CA LEU A 110 11.13 -8.05 8.40
C LEU A 110 12.59 -7.71 8.68
N VAL A 111 13.47 -8.00 7.73
CA VAL A 111 14.91 -7.77 7.86
C VAL A 111 15.45 -6.94 6.71
N ASP A 112 16.51 -6.19 6.96
CA ASP A 112 17.34 -5.60 5.91
C ASP A 112 18.04 -6.71 5.12
N LYS A 113 17.95 -6.66 3.79
CA LYS A 113 18.58 -7.66 2.91
C LYS A 113 20.10 -7.64 2.98
N ARG A 114 20.68 -6.50 3.34
CA ARG A 114 22.12 -6.28 3.33
C ARG A 114 22.82 -6.98 4.51
N ASP A 115 22.30 -6.81 5.71
CA ASP A 115 22.94 -7.31 6.93
C ASP A 115 22.10 -8.32 7.71
N ARG A 116 20.90 -8.62 7.22
CA ARG A 116 19.92 -9.56 7.80
C ARG A 116 19.44 -9.20 9.20
N LYS A 117 19.61 -7.93 9.62
CA LYS A 117 19.10 -7.47 10.89
C LYS A 117 17.64 -7.05 10.79
N PRO A 118 16.86 -7.19 11.89
CA PRO A 118 15.49 -6.71 11.93
C PRO A 118 15.39 -5.23 11.61
N VAL A 119 14.42 -4.88 10.77
CA VAL A 119 14.09 -3.48 10.47
C VAL A 119 13.43 -2.86 11.70
N LYS A 120 13.79 -1.61 12.01
CA LYS A 120 13.13 -0.86 13.10
C LYS A 120 11.65 -0.66 12.79
N PRO A 121 10.78 -0.66 13.80
CA PRO A 121 9.38 -0.31 13.64
C PRO A 121 9.19 1.04 12.96
N LEU A 122 8.12 1.17 12.17
CA LEU A 122 7.69 2.45 11.63
C LEU A 122 7.22 3.34 12.78
N ALA A 123 7.73 4.57 12.82
CA ALA A 123 7.33 5.58 13.78
C ALA A 123 7.36 6.96 13.14
N PHE A 124 6.55 7.87 13.65
CA PHE A 124 6.63 9.28 13.28
C PHE A 124 7.68 10.00 14.10
N HIS A 125 8.40 10.90 13.46
CA HIS A 125 9.42 11.69 14.12
C HIS A 125 9.17 13.19 13.89
N ALA A 126 9.37 13.97 14.93
CA ALA A 126 9.41 15.41 14.87
C ALA A 126 10.64 15.89 14.06
N HIS A 127 10.66 17.17 13.71
CA HIS A 127 11.77 17.78 12.99
C HIS A 127 13.12 17.65 13.75
N ASP A 128 13.11 17.61 15.08
CA ASP A 128 14.28 17.43 15.94
C ASP A 128 14.69 15.94 16.11
N GLY A 129 13.97 15.01 15.47
CA GLY A 129 14.23 13.57 15.55
C GLY A 129 13.54 12.85 16.71
N ARG A 130 12.81 13.53 17.56
CA ARG A 130 12.02 12.92 18.65
C ARG A 130 10.88 12.08 18.05
N GLU A 131 10.68 10.88 18.56
CA GLU A 131 9.54 10.04 18.20
C GLU A 131 8.23 10.67 18.72
N LEU A 132 7.18 10.62 17.88
CA LEU A 132 5.88 11.21 18.15
C LEU A 132 4.84 10.14 18.40
N ALA A 133 4.09 10.29 19.49
CA ALA A 133 2.87 9.55 19.74
C ALA A 133 1.67 10.19 19.00
N ALA A 134 0.53 9.51 18.98
CA ALA A 134 -0.64 10.01 18.27
C ALA A 134 -1.13 11.35 18.82
N GLU A 135 -1.06 11.52 20.13
CA GLU A 135 -1.44 12.75 20.84
C GLU A 135 -0.49 13.93 20.62
N ASP A 136 0.72 13.67 20.11
CA ASP A 136 1.69 14.72 19.77
C ASP A 136 1.46 15.33 18.38
N MET A 137 0.50 14.80 17.62
CA MET A 137 0.27 15.19 16.23
C MET A 137 -1.14 15.74 16.04
N GLU A 138 -1.26 16.77 15.20
CA GLU A 138 -2.55 17.30 14.78
C GLU A 138 -2.56 17.63 13.28
N LEU A 139 -3.76 17.63 12.68
CA LEU A 139 -3.96 18.10 11.32
C LEU A 139 -4.40 19.56 11.37
N VAL A 140 -3.59 20.43 10.80
CA VAL A 140 -3.90 21.85 10.66
C VAL A 140 -4.15 22.21 9.19
N PRO A 141 -4.99 23.22 8.90
CA PRO A 141 -5.17 23.71 7.55
C PRO A 141 -3.83 24.17 6.94
N ALA A 142 -3.56 23.79 5.69
CA ALA A 142 -2.30 24.14 5.01
C ALA A 142 -2.05 25.65 4.97
N GLU A 143 -3.10 26.46 4.91
CA GLU A 143 -3.01 27.93 4.92
C GLU A 143 -2.45 28.48 6.23
N GLU A 144 -2.82 27.89 7.37
CA GLU A 144 -2.30 28.28 8.69
C GLU A 144 -0.82 27.96 8.80
N PHE A 145 -0.42 26.75 8.34
CA PHE A 145 0.98 26.34 8.30
C PHE A 145 1.83 27.25 7.42
N SER A 146 1.34 27.62 6.24
CA SER A 146 2.05 28.52 5.32
C SER A 146 2.23 29.93 5.87
N ARG A 147 1.28 30.44 6.66
CA ARG A 147 1.38 31.75 7.34
C ARG A 147 2.42 31.73 8.47
N ALA A 148 2.45 30.67 9.24
CA ALA A 148 3.41 30.53 10.33
C ALA A 148 4.86 30.42 9.83
N ALA A 149 5.10 29.72 8.72
CA ALA A 149 6.42 29.58 8.10
C ALA A 149 6.97 30.89 7.50
N ARG A 150 6.10 31.83 7.08
CA ARG A 150 6.50 33.15 6.53
C ARG A 150 6.81 34.21 7.61
N ARG A 151 6.54 33.92 8.89
CA ARG A 151 6.78 34.85 10.01
C ARG A 151 8.09 34.60 10.75
N LYS A 152 8.87 33.61 10.34
CA LYS A 152 10.23 33.32 10.81
C LYS A 152 11.27 33.70 9.77
#